data_063c2d9efc092a60dd13303b2d788ea0
#
_entry.id   063c2d9efc092a60dd13303b2d788ea0
#
_cell.length_a   1.000
_cell.length_b   1.000
_cell.length_c   1.000
_cell.angle_alpha   90.00
_cell.angle_beta   90.00
_cell.angle_gamma   90.00
#
_symmetry.space_group_name_H-M   'P 1'
#
loop_
_entity.id
_entity.type
_entity.pdbx_description
1 polymer ?
#
loop_
_entity_poly.entity_id
_entity_poly.type
_entity_poly.pdbx_seq_one_letter_code
_entity_poly.pdbx_strand_id
1 'polypeptide(L)'
;MDRIYDKVFRGTAFTSKSPQEVSALEDYLFCLDEEGVIRRILKPQDSEYDNVLAAYKGSEKFRELAEGQYFLPGFIDLHIHAPQWAQAGTAMDIPLHDWLDTYTFPLESKFSDLDFARKVYQDLVATLLANGTTTALYFATVHKEASFLLAQLCADKGQRGLVGKVVMDDKAENPDFYRDESTETALADTESFIQLVQELNKTTKQGVYPVVTPRFIPSCTDEALAGLGELAKKYGTHIQSHCSESDWE
;
A
#
# COMPACT_ATOMS: atom_id res chain seq x y z
N MET A 1 38.47 11.34 5.31
CA MET A 1 37.09 11.57 5.79
C MET A 1 36.44 10.20 5.96
N ASP A 2 35.97 9.89 7.13
CA ASP A 2 35.24 8.64 7.33
C ASP A 2 33.95 8.69 6.50
N ARG A 3 33.64 7.55 5.84
CA ARG A 3 32.42 7.42 5.04
C ARG A 3 31.23 7.27 5.99
N ILE A 4 30.54 8.37 6.24
CA ILE A 4 29.40 8.44 7.18
C ILE A 4 28.06 7.96 6.56
N TYR A 5 28.01 7.82 5.23
CA TYR A 5 26.83 7.31 4.54
C TYR A 5 27.05 5.88 4.05
N ASP A 6 26.00 5.07 4.04
CA ASP A 6 26.08 3.72 3.48
C ASP A 6 26.09 3.75 1.95
N LYS A 7 25.29 4.62 1.35
CA LYS A 7 25.24 4.81 -0.11
C LYS A 7 25.16 6.29 -0.47
N VAL A 8 25.81 6.63 -1.59
CA VAL A 8 25.71 7.95 -2.20
C VAL A 8 25.36 7.78 -3.68
N PHE A 9 24.25 8.38 -4.07
CA PHE A 9 23.83 8.42 -5.48
C PHE A 9 24.07 9.82 -6.03
N ARG A 10 24.53 9.92 -7.29
CA ARG A 10 24.61 11.16 -8.05
C ARG A 10 23.68 11.10 -9.22
N GLY A 11 22.94 12.16 -9.47
CA GLY A 11 22.11 12.27 -10.68
C GLY A 11 21.08 13.37 -10.59
N THR A 12 20.30 13.48 -11.65
CA THR A 12 19.17 14.41 -11.73
C THR A 12 17.92 13.75 -11.17
N ALA A 13 17.21 14.47 -10.32
CA ALA A 13 15.91 14.05 -9.78
C ALA A 13 14.82 15.06 -10.15
N PHE A 14 13.60 14.56 -10.29
CA PHE A 14 12.40 15.38 -10.34
C PHE A 14 11.56 15.15 -9.10
N THR A 15 11.12 16.23 -8.49
CA THR A 15 10.25 16.17 -7.31
C THR A 15 9.24 17.31 -7.35
N SER A 16 8.18 17.21 -6.57
CA SER A 16 7.15 18.23 -6.49
C SER A 16 7.21 18.91 -5.12
N LYS A 17 7.23 20.23 -5.10
CA LYS A 17 7.10 21.04 -3.88
C LYS A 17 5.65 21.35 -3.56
N SER A 18 4.81 21.37 -4.58
CA SER A 18 3.37 21.59 -4.50
C SER A 18 2.68 20.93 -5.70
N PRO A 19 1.34 20.83 -5.72
CA PRO A 19 0.62 20.31 -6.88
C PRO A 19 0.87 21.09 -8.18
N GLN A 20 1.39 22.31 -8.09
CA GLN A 20 1.60 23.22 -9.23
C GLN A 20 3.07 23.37 -9.61
N GLU A 21 4.01 22.85 -8.81
CA GLU A 21 5.44 23.10 -9.01
C GLU A 21 6.24 21.81 -9.05
N VAL A 22 6.91 21.56 -10.18
CA VAL A 22 7.92 20.51 -10.34
C VAL A 22 9.31 21.13 -10.23
N SER A 23 10.17 20.54 -9.42
CA SER A 23 11.57 20.94 -9.27
C SER A 23 12.48 19.92 -9.93
N ALA A 24 13.39 20.37 -10.77
CA ALA A 24 14.52 19.60 -11.26
C ALA A 24 15.74 19.83 -10.36
N LEU A 25 16.29 18.74 -9.82
CA LEU A 25 17.48 18.75 -8.96
C LEU A 25 18.63 18.19 -9.80
N GLU A 26 19.31 19.06 -10.56
CA GLU A 26 20.34 18.64 -11.52
C GLU A 26 21.66 18.35 -10.81
N ASP A 27 22.23 17.15 -11.07
CA ASP A 27 23.52 16.71 -10.55
C ASP A 27 23.63 16.65 -9.01
N TYR A 28 22.53 16.42 -8.31
CA TYR A 28 22.53 16.35 -6.85
C TYR A 28 23.14 15.05 -6.33
N LEU A 29 23.68 15.09 -5.09
CA LEU A 29 24.04 13.90 -4.33
C LEU A 29 22.91 13.56 -3.34
N PHE A 30 22.52 12.30 -3.35
CA PHE A 30 21.56 11.72 -2.41
C PHE A 30 22.34 10.77 -1.50
N CYS A 31 22.47 11.14 -0.22
CA CYS A 31 23.26 10.42 0.76
C CYS A 31 22.34 9.62 1.69
N LEU A 32 22.48 8.30 1.67
CA LEU A 32 21.64 7.36 2.41
C LEU A 32 22.43 6.74 3.57
N ASP A 33 21.72 6.45 4.66
CA ASP A 33 22.24 5.63 5.75
C ASP A 33 22.08 4.13 5.47
N GLU A 34 22.50 3.29 6.43
CA GLU A 34 22.37 1.83 6.39
C GLU A 34 20.92 1.34 6.32
N GLU A 35 19.97 2.20 6.70
CA GLU A 35 18.54 1.93 6.66
C GLU A 35 17.88 2.30 5.33
N GLY A 36 18.66 2.88 4.39
CA GLY A 36 18.16 3.36 3.10
C GLY A 36 17.44 4.71 3.19
N VAL A 37 17.53 5.40 4.32
CA VAL A 37 16.92 6.72 4.52
C VAL A 37 17.83 7.80 3.95
N ILE A 38 17.29 8.71 3.14
CA ILE A 38 18.01 9.88 2.64
C ILE A 38 18.27 10.83 3.81
N ARG A 39 19.54 10.96 4.23
CA ARG A 39 19.96 11.85 5.33
C ARG A 39 20.44 13.21 4.86
N ARG A 40 20.97 13.28 3.66
CA ARG A 40 21.39 14.54 3.04
C ARG A 40 21.07 14.53 1.55
N ILE A 41 20.70 15.69 1.07
CA ILE A 41 20.61 16.00 -0.37
C ILE A 41 21.50 17.21 -0.57
N LEU A 42 22.55 17.07 -1.39
CA LEU A 42 23.54 18.12 -1.65
C LEU A 42 23.43 18.59 -3.09
N LYS A 43 23.30 19.87 -3.29
CA LYS A 43 23.39 20.49 -4.62
C LYS A 43 24.85 20.80 -4.96
N PRO A 44 25.21 20.90 -6.27
CA PRO A 44 26.59 21.15 -6.68
C PRO A 44 27.28 22.38 -6.06
N GLN A 45 26.50 23.37 -5.61
CA GLN A 45 27.00 24.61 -5.00
C GLN A 45 27.20 24.51 -3.49
N ASP A 46 26.83 23.41 -2.87
CA ASP A 46 27.01 23.24 -1.41
C ASP A 46 28.49 22.99 -1.10
N SER A 47 29.01 23.62 -0.05
CA SER A 47 30.42 23.53 0.35
C SER A 47 30.92 22.11 0.65
N GLU A 48 30.03 21.20 0.97
CA GLU A 48 30.33 19.78 1.25
C GLU A 48 30.28 18.89 0.01
N TYR A 49 29.70 19.35 -1.11
CA TYR A 49 29.42 18.53 -2.27
C TYR A 49 30.68 17.83 -2.83
N ASP A 50 31.72 18.61 -3.14
CA ASP A 50 32.96 18.08 -3.73
C ASP A 50 33.67 17.12 -2.77
N ASN A 51 33.64 17.40 -1.47
CA ASN A 51 34.25 16.56 -0.45
C ASN A 51 33.55 15.20 -0.35
N VAL A 52 32.22 15.20 -0.35
CA VAL A 52 31.42 13.95 -0.32
C VAL A 52 31.63 13.20 -1.63
N LEU A 53 31.54 13.87 -2.77
CA LEU A 53 31.76 13.24 -4.08
C LEU A 53 33.13 12.57 -4.13
N ALA A 54 34.21 13.28 -3.77
CA ALA A 54 35.57 12.74 -3.79
C ALA A 54 35.76 11.53 -2.83
N ALA A 55 35.11 11.55 -1.67
CA ALA A 55 35.19 10.46 -0.70
C ALA A 55 34.51 9.15 -1.17
N TYR A 56 33.47 9.28 -2.00
CA TYR A 56 32.66 8.12 -2.43
C TYR A 56 32.90 7.68 -3.87
N LYS A 57 33.25 8.58 -4.78
CA LYS A 57 33.46 8.27 -6.21
C LYS A 57 34.46 7.12 -6.39
N GLY A 58 34.05 6.14 -7.19
CA GLY A 58 34.87 4.93 -7.46
C GLY A 58 34.75 3.84 -6.38
N SER A 59 33.93 4.01 -5.34
CA SER A 59 33.66 2.96 -4.35
C SER A 59 32.38 2.20 -4.67
N GLU A 60 32.21 1.01 -4.08
CA GLU A 60 30.99 0.19 -4.19
C GLU A 60 29.75 0.90 -3.56
N LYS A 61 29.99 1.88 -2.71
CA LYS A 61 28.94 2.70 -2.07
C LYS A 61 28.48 3.88 -2.93
N PHE A 62 29.11 4.10 -4.08
CA PHE A 62 28.77 5.20 -4.99
C PHE A 62 28.10 4.69 -6.26
N ARG A 63 27.02 5.31 -6.66
CA ARG A 63 26.35 5.09 -7.93
C ARG A 63 26.00 6.40 -8.61
N GLU A 64 26.42 6.56 -9.84
CA GLU A 64 26.04 7.66 -10.71
C GLU A 64 25.00 7.17 -11.72
N LEU A 65 23.94 7.95 -11.91
CA LEU A 65 22.95 7.66 -12.95
C LEU A 65 23.57 7.86 -14.33
N ALA A 66 23.25 6.96 -15.25
CA ALA A 66 23.63 7.10 -16.65
C ALA A 66 22.81 8.21 -17.32
N GLU A 67 23.28 8.65 -18.49
CA GLU A 67 22.52 9.58 -19.32
C GLU A 67 21.12 9.04 -19.62
N GLY A 68 20.09 9.90 -19.49
CA GLY A 68 18.68 9.54 -19.66
C GLY A 68 18.04 8.83 -18.45
N GLN A 69 18.78 8.65 -17.35
CA GLN A 69 18.22 8.13 -16.09
C GLN A 69 17.95 9.26 -15.10
N TYR A 70 16.85 9.14 -14.37
CA TYR A 70 16.40 10.13 -13.40
C TYR A 70 15.89 9.46 -12.13
N PHE A 71 16.03 10.15 -11.00
CA PHE A 71 15.33 9.78 -9.77
C PHE A 71 13.95 10.42 -9.74
N LEU A 72 12.97 9.61 -9.36
CA LEU A 72 11.60 10.04 -9.11
C LEU A 72 11.15 9.53 -7.73
N PRO A 73 10.26 10.25 -7.03
CA PRO A 73 9.54 9.66 -5.90
C PRO A 73 8.79 8.41 -6.35
N GLY A 74 8.71 7.40 -5.48
CA GLY A 74 7.88 6.23 -5.75
C GLY A 74 6.41 6.62 -5.92
N PHE A 75 5.70 5.90 -6.78
CA PHE A 75 4.27 6.11 -6.98
C PHE A 75 3.48 5.71 -5.74
N ILE A 76 2.39 6.43 -5.52
CA ILE A 76 1.43 6.20 -4.44
C ILE A 76 0.09 5.84 -5.09
N ASP A 77 -0.38 4.63 -4.87
CA ASP A 77 -1.69 4.16 -5.29
C ASP A 77 -2.64 4.22 -4.08
N LEU A 78 -3.65 5.08 -4.15
CA LEU A 78 -4.59 5.31 -3.05
C LEU A 78 -5.86 4.46 -3.14
N HIS A 79 -5.99 3.59 -4.16
CA HIS A 79 -7.17 2.74 -4.32
C HIS A 79 -6.85 1.50 -5.16
N ILE A 80 -6.67 0.36 -4.50
CA ILE A 80 -6.40 -0.91 -5.18
C ILE A 80 -7.05 -2.08 -4.45
N HIS A 81 -7.77 -2.92 -5.19
CA HIS A 81 -8.32 -4.18 -4.70
C HIS A 81 -7.31 -5.30 -4.91
N ALA A 82 -6.59 -5.65 -3.87
CA ALA A 82 -5.52 -6.64 -3.95
C ALA A 82 -5.97 -8.03 -4.47
N PRO A 83 -7.14 -8.57 -4.05
CA PRO A 83 -7.57 -9.88 -4.54
C PRO A 83 -7.94 -9.89 -6.03
N GLN A 84 -8.33 -8.74 -6.58
CA GLN A 84 -8.74 -8.63 -8.00
C GLN A 84 -7.56 -8.69 -8.99
N TRP A 85 -6.32 -8.67 -8.49
CA TRP A 85 -5.14 -8.88 -9.32
C TRP A 85 -5.22 -10.17 -10.16
N ALA A 86 -5.79 -11.24 -9.59
CA ALA A 86 -5.93 -12.52 -10.27
C ALA A 86 -6.95 -12.51 -11.43
N GLN A 87 -7.78 -11.47 -11.54
CA GLN A 87 -8.76 -11.29 -12.63
C GLN A 87 -8.60 -9.96 -13.36
N ALA A 88 -7.45 -9.30 -13.24
CA ALA A 88 -7.21 -7.99 -13.85
C ALA A 88 -7.58 -7.98 -15.33
N GLY A 89 -8.43 -7.04 -15.74
CA GLY A 89 -8.90 -6.90 -17.12
C GLY A 89 -10.01 -7.87 -17.55
N THR A 90 -10.56 -8.69 -16.62
CA THR A 90 -11.62 -9.64 -16.95
C THR A 90 -12.99 -8.95 -16.96
N ALA A 91 -13.76 -9.14 -18.03
CA ALA A 91 -15.16 -8.73 -18.19
C ALA A 91 -15.44 -7.25 -17.82
N MET A 92 -14.58 -6.34 -18.30
CA MET A 92 -14.67 -4.89 -18.02
C MET A 92 -15.83 -4.18 -18.74
N ASP A 93 -16.63 -4.90 -19.52
CA ASP A 93 -17.68 -4.41 -20.39
C ASP A 93 -19.10 -4.72 -19.90
N ILE A 94 -19.23 -5.25 -18.67
CA ILE A 94 -20.52 -5.54 -18.02
C ILE A 94 -20.79 -4.58 -16.86
N PRO A 95 -22.06 -4.40 -16.42
CA PRO A 95 -22.38 -3.57 -15.26
C PRO A 95 -21.66 -4.03 -13.98
N LEU A 96 -21.34 -3.08 -13.09
CA LEU A 96 -20.58 -3.36 -11.86
C LEU A 96 -21.22 -4.46 -11.01
N HIS A 97 -22.53 -4.39 -10.79
CA HIS A 97 -23.26 -5.38 -9.98
C HIS A 97 -23.09 -6.80 -10.55
N ASP A 98 -23.33 -6.97 -11.86
CA ASP A 98 -23.16 -8.28 -12.54
C ASP A 98 -21.71 -8.77 -12.48
N TRP A 99 -20.75 -7.85 -12.57
CA TRP A 99 -19.33 -8.16 -12.48
C TRP A 99 -18.91 -8.59 -11.06
N LEU A 100 -19.44 -7.93 -10.04
CA LEU A 100 -19.20 -8.30 -8.65
C LEU A 100 -19.69 -9.72 -8.36
N ASP A 101 -20.93 -10.03 -8.74
CA ASP A 101 -21.56 -11.31 -8.44
C ASP A 101 -20.97 -12.47 -9.26
N THR A 102 -20.67 -12.22 -10.55
CA THR A 102 -20.22 -13.29 -11.46
C THR A 102 -18.74 -13.61 -11.31
N TYR A 103 -17.90 -12.61 -11.08
CA TYR A 103 -16.44 -12.76 -11.12
C TYR A 103 -15.76 -12.43 -9.78
N THR A 104 -16.10 -11.30 -9.20
CA THR A 104 -15.33 -10.74 -8.08
C THR A 104 -15.57 -11.47 -6.78
N PHE A 105 -16.82 -11.59 -6.33
CA PHE A 105 -17.12 -12.28 -5.07
C PHE A 105 -16.73 -13.76 -5.10
N PRO A 106 -16.98 -14.52 -6.20
CA PRO A 106 -16.48 -15.90 -6.32
C PRO A 106 -14.95 -16.01 -6.32
N LEU A 107 -14.23 -15.01 -6.82
CA LEU A 107 -12.77 -14.99 -6.72
C LEU A 107 -12.31 -14.64 -5.32
N GLU A 108 -12.84 -13.56 -4.75
CA GLU A 108 -12.44 -13.06 -3.44
C GLU A 108 -12.71 -14.07 -2.31
N SER A 109 -13.77 -14.89 -2.42
CA SER A 109 -14.07 -15.97 -1.47
C SER A 109 -12.96 -17.04 -1.38
N LYS A 110 -12.18 -17.24 -2.47
CA LYS A 110 -11.06 -18.20 -2.49
C LYS A 110 -9.88 -17.78 -1.62
N PHE A 111 -9.84 -16.53 -1.16
CA PHE A 111 -8.78 -16.04 -0.28
C PHE A 111 -8.90 -16.56 1.17
N SER A 112 -9.93 -17.32 1.49
CA SER A 112 -9.96 -18.18 2.69
C SER A 112 -8.84 -19.23 2.66
N ASP A 113 -8.39 -19.64 1.48
CA ASP A 113 -7.18 -20.45 1.27
C ASP A 113 -5.94 -19.53 1.29
N LEU A 114 -5.13 -19.65 2.34
CA LEU A 114 -3.96 -18.81 2.53
C LEU A 114 -2.83 -19.10 1.52
N ASP A 115 -2.76 -20.29 0.96
CA ASP A 115 -1.77 -20.60 -0.08
C ASP A 115 -2.14 -19.91 -1.39
N PHE A 116 -3.43 -19.89 -1.74
CA PHE A 116 -3.94 -19.12 -2.86
C PHE A 116 -3.71 -17.61 -2.64
N ALA A 117 -4.10 -17.09 -1.48
CA ALA A 117 -3.91 -15.69 -1.11
C ALA A 117 -2.44 -15.28 -1.19
N ARG A 118 -1.53 -16.08 -0.66
CA ARG A 118 -0.10 -15.84 -0.68
C ARG A 118 0.44 -15.73 -2.10
N LYS A 119 0.06 -16.65 -2.97
CA LYS A 119 0.49 -16.67 -4.37
C LYS A 119 0.09 -15.38 -5.09
N VAL A 120 -1.18 -14.96 -4.95
CA VAL A 120 -1.70 -13.77 -5.62
C VAL A 120 -1.07 -12.49 -5.05
N TYR A 121 -1.04 -12.35 -3.74
CA TYR A 121 -0.53 -11.14 -3.09
C TYR A 121 0.99 -10.97 -3.24
N GLN A 122 1.77 -12.06 -3.24
CA GLN A 122 3.20 -11.99 -3.49
C GLN A 122 3.51 -11.47 -4.90
N ASP A 123 2.77 -11.93 -5.89
CA ASP A 123 2.93 -11.49 -7.28
C ASP A 123 2.49 -10.03 -7.44
N LEU A 124 1.34 -9.65 -6.89
CA LEU A 124 0.86 -8.27 -6.89
C LEU A 124 1.88 -7.29 -6.30
N VAL A 125 2.31 -7.52 -5.04
CA VAL A 125 3.23 -6.59 -4.35
C VAL A 125 4.57 -6.50 -5.07
N ALA A 126 5.07 -7.63 -5.59
CA ALA A 126 6.31 -7.64 -6.37
C ALA A 126 6.17 -6.86 -7.68
N THR A 127 5.05 -7.03 -8.39
CA THR A 127 4.76 -6.32 -9.64
C THR A 127 4.60 -4.81 -9.42
N LEU A 128 3.88 -4.40 -8.39
CA LEU A 128 3.72 -2.98 -8.04
C LEU A 128 5.07 -2.33 -7.74
N LEU A 129 5.90 -2.97 -6.91
CA LEU A 129 7.25 -2.46 -6.60
C LEU A 129 8.13 -2.40 -7.85
N ALA A 130 8.08 -3.42 -8.72
CA ALA A 130 8.86 -3.44 -9.97
C ALA A 130 8.45 -2.32 -10.94
N ASN A 131 7.20 -1.85 -10.86
CA ASN A 131 6.66 -0.74 -11.63
C ASN A 131 6.72 0.61 -10.89
N GLY A 132 7.38 0.67 -9.73
CA GLY A 132 7.63 1.91 -8.99
C GLY A 132 6.54 2.32 -8.00
N THR A 133 5.51 1.51 -7.76
CA THR A 133 4.48 1.78 -6.74
C THR A 133 5.01 1.37 -5.36
N THR A 134 5.51 2.33 -4.62
CA THR A 134 6.16 2.11 -3.31
C THR A 134 5.21 2.27 -2.12
N THR A 135 4.06 2.86 -2.34
CA THR A 135 2.98 3.01 -1.34
C THR A 135 1.66 2.61 -1.97
N ALA A 136 0.88 1.76 -1.29
CA ALA A 136 -0.43 1.36 -1.78
C ALA A 136 -1.45 1.26 -0.64
N LEU A 137 -2.69 1.73 -0.93
CA LEU A 137 -3.86 1.63 -0.06
C LEU A 137 -4.75 0.51 -0.58
N TYR A 138 -4.81 -0.58 0.17
CA TYR A 138 -5.42 -1.83 -0.25
C TYR A 138 -6.78 -2.09 0.36
N PHE A 139 -7.74 -2.40 -0.48
CA PHE A 139 -8.86 -3.26 -0.12
C PHE A 139 -8.39 -4.72 -0.21
N ALA A 140 -8.41 -5.46 0.90
CA ALA A 140 -8.13 -6.89 0.91
C ALA A 140 -9.45 -7.68 0.75
N THR A 141 -9.72 -8.64 1.64
CA THR A 141 -10.97 -9.42 1.63
C THR A 141 -11.64 -9.40 3.00
N VAL A 142 -12.81 -10.04 3.13
CA VAL A 142 -13.47 -10.26 4.43
C VAL A 142 -12.65 -11.18 5.34
N HIS A 143 -11.74 -11.99 4.79
CA HIS A 143 -10.92 -12.95 5.52
C HIS A 143 -9.77 -12.24 6.26
N LYS A 144 -9.85 -12.22 7.58
CA LYS A 144 -8.86 -11.53 8.44
C LYS A 144 -7.43 -12.04 8.22
N GLU A 145 -7.24 -13.35 8.18
CA GLU A 145 -5.94 -13.99 8.04
C GLU A 145 -5.29 -13.66 6.68
N ALA A 146 -6.06 -13.67 5.60
CA ALA A 146 -5.57 -13.28 4.27
C ALA A 146 -5.25 -11.78 4.21
N SER A 147 -6.06 -10.94 4.85
CA SER A 147 -5.80 -9.50 4.94
C SER A 147 -4.52 -9.21 5.74
N PHE A 148 -4.29 -9.93 6.84
CA PHE A 148 -3.05 -9.81 7.61
C PHE A 148 -1.84 -10.34 6.82
N LEU A 149 -2.00 -11.43 6.06
CA LEU A 149 -0.96 -11.95 5.17
C LEU A 149 -0.51 -10.89 4.14
N LEU A 150 -1.45 -10.12 3.57
CA LEU A 150 -1.09 -9.01 2.68
C LEU A 150 -0.24 -7.97 3.40
N ALA A 151 -0.60 -7.60 4.63
CA ALA A 151 0.19 -6.66 5.45
C ALA A 151 1.61 -7.20 5.72
N GLN A 152 1.76 -8.49 6.04
CA GLN A 152 3.06 -9.13 6.21
C GLN A 152 3.89 -9.10 4.92
N LEU A 153 3.28 -9.38 3.77
CA LEU A 153 3.98 -9.35 2.48
C LEU A 153 4.44 -7.93 2.10
N CYS A 154 3.66 -6.89 2.41
CA CYS A 154 4.12 -5.51 2.27
C CYS A 154 5.32 -5.22 3.17
N ALA A 155 5.28 -5.67 4.43
CA ALA A 155 6.39 -5.53 5.38
C ALA A 155 7.67 -6.22 4.87
N ASP A 156 7.56 -7.48 4.46
CA ASP A 156 8.68 -8.31 4.02
C ASP A 156 9.34 -7.80 2.72
N LYS A 157 8.52 -7.27 1.79
CA LYS A 157 8.99 -6.76 0.50
C LYS A 157 9.42 -5.28 0.54
N GLY A 158 9.23 -4.60 1.66
CA GLY A 158 9.62 -3.19 1.82
C GLY A 158 8.67 -2.19 1.17
N GLN A 159 7.43 -2.57 0.85
CA GLN A 159 6.40 -1.65 0.38
C GLN A 159 5.69 -0.98 1.59
N ARG A 160 5.42 0.31 1.53
CA ARG A 160 4.49 0.94 2.46
C ARG A 160 3.07 0.50 2.11
N GLY A 161 2.47 -0.32 2.97
CA GLY A 161 1.11 -0.83 2.80
C GLY A 161 0.14 -0.19 3.79
N LEU A 162 -0.97 0.35 3.29
CA LEU A 162 -2.14 0.68 4.09
C LEU A 162 -3.19 -0.38 3.76
N VAL A 163 -3.44 -1.31 4.69
CA VAL A 163 -4.22 -2.52 4.37
C VAL A 163 -5.52 -2.52 5.14
N GLY A 164 -6.62 -2.75 4.43
CA GLY A 164 -7.95 -2.86 4.98
C GLY A 164 -8.53 -4.26 4.87
N LYS A 165 -8.91 -4.87 6.02
CA LYS A 165 -9.83 -6.00 6.04
C LYS A 165 -11.21 -5.46 5.68
N VAL A 166 -11.79 -5.96 4.59
CA VAL A 166 -13.09 -5.55 4.11
C VAL A 166 -14.21 -6.03 5.06
N VAL A 167 -15.19 -5.18 5.31
CA VAL A 167 -16.41 -5.53 6.03
C VAL A 167 -17.60 -5.52 5.09
N MET A 168 -18.37 -6.60 5.14
CA MET A 168 -19.59 -6.86 4.36
C MET A 168 -20.51 -7.74 5.22
N ASP A 169 -21.37 -7.16 6.06
CA ASP A 169 -22.20 -7.93 7.01
C ASP A 169 -23.70 -7.91 6.71
N ASP A 170 -24.16 -7.06 5.78
CA ASP A 170 -25.56 -7.05 5.39
C ASP A 170 -25.93 -8.32 4.61
N LYS A 171 -26.90 -9.08 5.14
CA LYS A 171 -27.31 -10.37 4.57
C LYS A 171 -28.21 -10.24 3.34
N ALA A 172 -28.85 -9.11 3.16
CA ALA A 172 -29.72 -8.86 2.01
C ALA A 172 -28.94 -8.49 0.77
N GLU A 173 -27.79 -7.81 0.95
CA GLU A 173 -27.02 -7.21 -0.13
C GLU A 173 -25.73 -7.97 -0.48
N ASN A 174 -25.37 -8.98 0.32
CA ASN A 174 -24.14 -9.75 0.10
C ASN A 174 -24.41 -11.26 -0.05
N PRO A 175 -23.67 -11.98 -0.91
CA PRO A 175 -23.83 -13.40 -1.08
C PRO A 175 -23.40 -14.17 0.19
N ASP A 176 -24.15 -15.23 0.51
CA ASP A 176 -23.89 -16.07 1.71
C ASP A 176 -22.47 -16.64 1.78
N PHE A 177 -21.87 -16.89 0.63
CA PHE A 177 -20.53 -17.50 0.54
C PHE A 177 -19.38 -16.46 0.69
N TYR A 178 -19.69 -15.15 0.65
CA TYR A 178 -18.67 -14.12 0.74
C TYR A 178 -19.21 -12.89 1.48
N ARG A 179 -19.35 -12.99 2.78
CA ARG A 179 -19.69 -11.91 3.72
C ARG A 179 -19.22 -12.26 5.12
N ASP A 180 -19.22 -11.30 6.01
CA ASP A 180 -19.02 -11.52 7.43
C ASP A 180 -20.23 -12.32 8.00
N GLU A 181 -19.98 -13.17 8.99
CA GLU A 181 -21.00 -14.02 9.59
C GLU A 181 -22.06 -13.21 10.36
N SER A 182 -21.59 -12.18 11.08
CA SER A 182 -22.40 -11.21 11.81
C SER A 182 -21.66 -9.90 11.99
N THR A 183 -22.40 -8.84 12.38
CA THR A 183 -21.82 -7.55 12.75
C THR A 183 -20.79 -7.68 13.86
N GLU A 184 -21.11 -8.47 14.92
CA GLU A 184 -20.20 -8.68 16.05
C GLU A 184 -18.88 -9.32 15.60
N THR A 185 -18.96 -10.33 14.74
CA THR A 185 -17.77 -11.00 14.20
C THR A 185 -16.97 -10.06 13.32
N ALA A 186 -17.63 -9.30 12.45
CA ALA A 186 -17.00 -8.30 11.58
C ALA A 186 -16.20 -7.25 12.36
N LEU A 187 -16.80 -6.71 13.44
CA LEU A 187 -16.15 -5.73 14.30
C LEU A 187 -15.01 -6.33 15.11
N ALA A 188 -15.20 -7.53 15.70
CA ALA A 188 -14.17 -8.22 16.47
C ALA A 188 -12.95 -8.59 15.58
N ASP A 189 -13.19 -9.08 14.38
CA ASP A 189 -12.13 -9.41 13.42
C ASP A 189 -11.41 -8.16 12.90
N THR A 190 -12.14 -7.08 12.68
CA THR A 190 -11.53 -5.79 12.30
C THR A 190 -10.66 -5.25 13.43
N GLU A 191 -11.12 -5.29 14.68
CA GLU A 191 -10.33 -4.86 15.84
C GLU A 191 -9.06 -5.70 16.00
N SER A 192 -9.20 -7.03 15.93
CA SER A 192 -8.07 -7.96 15.98
C SER A 192 -7.07 -7.69 14.85
N PHE A 193 -7.54 -7.47 13.63
CA PHE A 193 -6.71 -7.11 12.47
C PHE A 193 -5.94 -5.81 12.70
N ILE A 194 -6.60 -4.76 13.20
CA ILE A 194 -5.95 -3.48 13.53
C ILE A 194 -4.80 -3.70 14.50
N GLN A 195 -5.03 -4.45 15.58
CA GLN A 195 -4.00 -4.72 16.58
C GLN A 195 -2.82 -5.51 16.02
N LEU A 196 -3.07 -6.54 15.20
CA LEU A 196 -2.03 -7.32 14.54
C LEU A 196 -1.16 -6.47 13.61
N VAL A 197 -1.78 -5.61 12.80
CA VAL A 197 -1.02 -4.75 11.87
C VAL A 197 -0.27 -3.65 12.62
N GLN A 198 -0.84 -3.07 13.68
CA GLN A 198 -0.13 -2.11 14.52
C GLN A 198 1.09 -2.73 15.20
N GLU A 199 1.01 -3.99 15.63
CA GLU A 199 2.17 -4.70 16.18
C GLU A 199 3.22 -4.99 15.11
N LEU A 200 2.81 -5.48 13.94
CA LEU A 200 3.68 -5.67 12.78
C LEU A 200 4.40 -4.37 12.39
N ASN A 201 3.69 -3.24 12.40
CA ASN A 201 4.26 -1.94 12.03
C ASN A 201 5.47 -1.54 12.87
N LYS A 202 5.53 -1.94 14.14
CA LYS A 202 6.69 -1.66 15.03
C LYS A 202 8.00 -2.29 14.53
N THR A 203 7.91 -3.30 13.68
CA THR A 203 9.05 -4.02 13.09
C THR A 203 9.43 -3.52 11.71
N THR A 204 8.62 -2.64 11.10
CA THR A 204 8.83 -2.14 9.73
C THR A 204 9.49 -0.76 9.74
N LYS A 205 10.34 -0.50 8.74
CA LYS A 205 10.97 0.82 8.53
C LYS A 205 10.12 1.73 7.63
N GLN A 206 9.50 1.15 6.61
CA GLN A 206 8.68 1.87 5.63
C GLN A 206 7.26 2.15 6.10
N GLY A 207 6.79 1.40 7.10
CA GLY A 207 5.45 1.48 7.65
C GLY A 207 4.44 0.56 6.94
N VAL A 208 3.66 -0.18 7.76
CA VAL A 208 2.46 -0.91 7.32
C VAL A 208 1.35 -0.58 8.31
N TYR A 209 0.23 -0.11 7.80
CA TYR A 209 -0.82 0.49 8.62
C TYR A 209 -2.17 -0.18 8.36
N PRO A 210 -3.00 -0.39 9.40
CA PRO A 210 -4.36 -0.87 9.22
C PRO A 210 -5.27 0.27 8.76
N VAL A 211 -6.28 -0.07 7.95
CA VAL A 211 -7.32 0.85 7.52
C VAL A 211 -8.69 0.21 7.76
N VAL A 212 -9.59 0.92 8.40
CA VAL A 212 -10.97 0.49 8.57
C VAL A 212 -11.67 0.57 7.21
N THR A 213 -12.28 -0.55 6.78
CA THR A 213 -12.71 -0.70 5.39
C THR A 213 -14.12 -1.31 5.29
N PRO A 214 -15.20 -0.55 5.58
CA PRO A 214 -16.51 -0.91 5.05
C PRO A 214 -16.40 -0.90 3.51
N ARG A 215 -16.83 -1.99 2.84
CA ARG A 215 -16.65 -2.08 1.39
C ARG A 215 -17.34 -0.92 0.67
N PHE A 216 -18.63 -0.73 0.96
CA PHE A 216 -19.47 0.40 0.57
C PHE A 216 -20.74 0.37 1.42
N ILE A 217 -21.51 1.44 1.43
CA ILE A 217 -22.64 1.59 2.37
C ILE A 217 -23.65 0.44 2.24
N PRO A 218 -24.13 0.04 1.04
CA PRO A 218 -25.11 -1.05 0.91
C PRO A 218 -24.64 -2.41 1.43
N SER A 219 -23.32 -2.67 1.44
CA SER A 219 -22.79 -3.96 1.91
C SER A 219 -22.70 -4.10 3.43
N CYS A 220 -22.98 -3.02 4.18
CA CYS A 220 -22.83 -2.98 5.62
C CYS A 220 -24.11 -2.56 6.32
N THR A 221 -24.39 -3.17 7.48
CA THR A 221 -25.45 -2.70 8.36
C THR A 221 -25.09 -1.35 8.99
N ASP A 222 -26.09 -0.58 9.43
CA ASP A 222 -25.86 0.67 10.16
C ASP A 222 -25.05 0.45 11.44
N GLU A 223 -25.27 -0.68 12.13
CA GLU A 223 -24.54 -1.08 13.31
C GLU A 223 -23.06 -1.34 13.00
N ALA A 224 -22.76 -2.02 11.87
CA ALA A 224 -21.37 -2.22 11.44
C ALA A 224 -20.69 -0.90 11.11
N LEU A 225 -21.34 -0.03 10.36
CA LEU A 225 -20.79 1.30 10.01
C LEU A 225 -20.50 2.13 11.25
N ALA A 226 -21.42 2.18 12.21
CA ALA A 226 -21.23 2.88 13.48
C ALA A 226 -20.06 2.29 14.30
N GLY A 227 -20.02 0.96 14.44
CA GLY A 227 -18.96 0.25 15.15
C GLY A 227 -17.59 0.43 14.50
N LEU A 228 -17.51 0.41 13.18
CA LEU A 228 -16.27 0.68 12.43
C LEU A 228 -15.78 2.11 12.64
N GLY A 229 -16.69 3.09 12.69
CA GLY A 229 -16.36 4.47 13.04
C GLY A 229 -15.73 4.60 14.43
N GLU A 230 -16.31 3.91 15.43
CA GLU A 230 -15.75 3.90 16.80
C GLU A 230 -14.38 3.19 16.85
N LEU A 231 -14.19 2.10 16.11
CA LEU A 231 -12.87 1.44 16.01
C LEU A 231 -11.83 2.37 15.37
N ALA A 232 -12.17 3.06 14.29
CA ALA A 232 -11.27 4.01 13.66
C ALA A 232 -10.85 5.11 14.61
N LYS A 233 -11.78 5.66 15.37
CA LYS A 233 -11.53 6.68 16.39
C LYS A 233 -10.68 6.14 17.54
N LYS A 234 -10.99 4.93 18.04
CA LYS A 234 -10.29 4.27 19.15
C LYS A 234 -8.80 4.05 18.83
N TYR A 235 -8.50 3.61 17.61
CA TYR A 235 -7.16 3.24 17.18
C TYR A 235 -6.43 4.31 16.37
N GLY A 236 -7.10 5.42 16.03
CA GLY A 236 -6.53 6.49 15.22
C GLY A 236 -6.20 6.06 13.80
N THR A 237 -7.02 5.16 13.20
CA THR A 237 -6.82 4.65 11.86
C THR A 237 -7.53 5.49 10.81
N HIS A 238 -7.08 5.39 9.57
CA HIS A 238 -7.83 5.89 8.41
C HIS A 238 -9.05 5.01 8.13
N ILE A 239 -9.99 5.56 7.38
CA ILE A 239 -11.16 4.85 6.86
C ILE A 239 -11.13 4.98 5.34
N GLN A 240 -11.47 3.91 4.63
CA GLN A 240 -11.72 3.89 3.20
C GLN A 240 -13.02 3.17 2.90
N SER A 241 -13.67 3.55 1.83
CA SER A 241 -14.89 2.92 1.32
C SER A 241 -15.10 3.33 -0.14
N HIS A 242 -16.18 2.87 -0.76
CA HIS A 242 -16.68 3.37 -2.03
C HIS A 242 -17.93 4.21 -1.81
N CYS A 243 -18.18 5.13 -2.72
CA CYS A 243 -19.35 6.00 -2.67
C CYS A 243 -19.69 6.47 -4.09
N SER A 244 -20.94 6.34 -4.48
CA SER A 244 -21.45 6.78 -5.79
C SER A 244 -20.69 6.15 -6.97
N GLU A 245 -20.36 4.85 -6.86
CA GLU A 245 -19.64 4.11 -7.89
C GLU A 245 -20.56 3.69 -9.03
N SER A 246 -21.84 3.44 -8.74
CA SER A 246 -22.86 3.06 -9.72
C SER A 246 -24.24 3.60 -9.37
N ASP A 247 -25.14 3.56 -10.36
CA ASP A 247 -26.54 3.94 -10.17
C ASP A 247 -27.30 2.98 -9.23
N TRP A 248 -26.74 1.83 -8.94
CA TRP A 248 -27.31 0.83 -8.02
C TRP A 248 -27.13 1.23 -6.53
N GLU A 249 -26.08 1.96 -6.17
CA GLU A 249 -25.91 2.48 -4.82
C GLU A 249 -27.00 3.51 -4.44
#